data_da4f51d76cdba6f117a4429d1559dd9b
#
_entry.id   da4f51d76cdba6f117a4429d1559dd9b
#
_cell.length_a   1.000
_cell.length_b   1.000
_cell.length_c   1.000
_cell.angle_alpha   90.00
_cell.angle_beta   90.00
_cell.angle_gamma   90.00
#
_symmetry.space_group_name_H-M   'P 1'
#
loop_
_entity.id
_entity.type
_entity.pdbx_description
1 polymer ?
#
loop_
_entity_poly.entity_id
_entity_poly.type
_entity_poly.pdbx_seq_one_letter_code
_entity_poly.pdbx_strand_id
1 'polypeptide(L)'
;MKTYEVQPKGVCARSIRFGLEEGRLHGVAFEGGCPGNSLAIGKLVEGMRAETVVRLLKGNDGGGRGTSCADQFARAVEAALEAGEARP
;
A
#
# COMPACT_ATOMS: atom_id res chain seq x y z
N MET A 1 3.82 10.57 -13.05
CA MET A 1 3.48 9.69 -11.91
C MET A 1 4.74 9.01 -11.41
N LYS A 2 4.97 9.02 -10.13
CA LYS A 2 6.06 8.27 -9.52
C LYS A 2 5.57 6.86 -9.17
N THR A 3 6.38 5.87 -9.49
CA THR A 3 6.04 4.46 -9.22
C THR A 3 7.02 3.90 -8.19
N TYR A 4 6.50 3.14 -7.25
CA TYR A 4 7.27 2.56 -6.16
C TYR A 4 7.05 1.06 -6.12
N GLU A 5 8.09 0.35 -5.73
CA GLU A 5 7.99 -1.10 -5.48
C GLU A 5 8.72 -1.38 -4.18
N VAL A 6 8.05 -2.09 -3.28
CA VAL A 6 8.61 -2.44 -1.98
C VAL A 6 8.44 -3.92 -1.72
N GLN A 7 9.30 -4.47 -0.86
CA GLN A 7 9.20 -5.86 -0.43
C GLN A 7 8.76 -5.88 1.02
N PRO A 8 7.49 -6.23 1.29
CA PRO A 8 6.99 -6.24 2.65
C PRO A 8 7.59 -7.39 3.46
N LYS A 9 7.57 -7.26 4.78
CA LYS A 9 8.09 -8.27 5.69
C LYS A 9 7.00 -8.79 6.58
N GLY A 10 7.08 -10.08 6.92
CA GLY A 10 6.14 -10.71 7.84
C GLY A 10 4.75 -10.92 7.28
N VAL A 11 4.60 -10.88 5.96
CA VAL A 11 3.31 -11.06 5.30
C VAL A 11 3.47 -11.96 4.08
N CYS A 12 2.34 -12.38 3.49
CA CYS A 12 2.34 -13.31 2.38
C CYS A 12 2.82 -12.71 1.06
N ALA A 13 2.56 -11.43 0.84
CA ALA A 13 2.93 -10.77 -0.40
C ALA A 13 4.45 -10.65 -0.52
N ARG A 14 4.98 -10.87 -1.73
CA ARG A 14 6.41 -10.76 -2.00
C ARG A 14 6.81 -9.36 -2.42
N SER A 15 5.94 -8.66 -3.11
CA SER A 15 6.18 -7.27 -3.46
C SER A 15 4.88 -6.51 -3.56
N ILE A 16 4.97 -5.19 -3.37
CA ILE A 16 3.84 -4.28 -3.47
C ILE A 16 4.28 -3.15 -4.39
N ARG A 17 3.50 -2.89 -5.42
CA ARG A 17 3.76 -1.78 -6.34
C ARG A 17 2.62 -0.79 -6.30
N PHE A 18 2.94 0.48 -6.38
CA PHE A 18 1.93 1.53 -6.45
C PHE A 18 2.50 2.77 -7.11
N GLY A 19 1.63 3.55 -7.71
CA GLY A 19 1.98 4.84 -8.26
C GLY A 19 1.37 5.94 -7.42
N LEU A 20 2.05 7.08 -7.36
CA LEU A 20 1.55 8.27 -6.69
C LEU A 20 1.56 9.43 -7.67
N GLU A 21 0.43 10.13 -7.76
CA GLU A 21 0.30 11.31 -8.58
C GLU A 21 -0.64 12.28 -7.88
N GLU A 22 -0.15 13.48 -7.61
CA GLU A 22 -0.92 14.51 -6.92
C GLU A 22 -1.53 14.02 -5.60
N GLY A 23 -0.78 13.18 -4.88
CA GLY A 23 -1.19 12.65 -3.60
C GLY A 23 -2.22 11.52 -3.66
N ARG A 24 -2.49 10.99 -4.86
CA ARG A 24 -3.44 9.90 -5.05
C ARG A 24 -2.74 8.64 -5.53
N LEU A 25 -3.30 7.50 -5.15
CA LEU A 25 -2.75 6.18 -5.50
C LEU A 25 -3.29 5.69 -6.83
N HIS A 26 -2.43 5.06 -7.61
CA HIS A 26 -2.79 4.48 -8.90
C HIS A 26 -2.02 3.18 -9.12
N GLY A 27 -2.66 2.22 -9.77
CA GLY A 27 -2.00 1.00 -10.20
C GLY A 27 -1.44 0.16 -9.07
N VAL A 28 -2.14 0.13 -7.94
CA VAL A 28 -1.70 -0.67 -6.79
C VAL A 28 -1.79 -2.15 -7.12
N ALA A 29 -0.68 -2.87 -6.94
CA ALA A 29 -0.60 -4.29 -7.25
C ALA A 29 0.24 -5.01 -6.20
N PHE A 30 -0.22 -6.17 -5.79
CA PHE A 30 0.50 -7.06 -4.88
C PHE A 30 0.93 -8.30 -5.65
N GLU A 31 2.14 -8.73 -5.41
CA GLU A 31 2.64 -9.97 -6.00
C GLU A 31 2.82 -11.00 -4.91
N GLY A 32 2.21 -12.17 -5.10
CA GLY A 32 2.17 -13.22 -4.09
C GLY A 32 1.08 -12.96 -3.07
N GLY A 33 1.00 -13.80 -2.05
CA GLY A 33 0.03 -13.67 -0.98
C GLY A 33 -1.36 -14.16 -1.35
N CYS A 34 -2.37 -13.54 -0.77
CA CYS A 34 -3.77 -13.90 -0.97
C CYS A 34 -4.34 -13.15 -2.18
N PRO A 35 -4.48 -13.79 -3.34
CA PRO A 35 -4.83 -13.07 -4.57
C PRO A 35 -6.13 -12.29 -4.50
N GLY A 36 -7.15 -12.88 -3.85
CA GLY A 36 -8.45 -12.23 -3.76
C GLY A 36 -8.41 -10.94 -2.96
N ASN A 37 -7.78 -10.98 -1.79
CA ASN A 37 -7.69 -9.81 -0.92
C ASN A 37 -6.81 -8.72 -1.53
N SER A 38 -5.70 -9.12 -2.12
CA SER A 38 -4.76 -8.17 -2.74
C SER A 38 -5.41 -7.44 -3.90
N LEU A 39 -6.16 -8.16 -4.72
CA LEU A 39 -6.86 -7.58 -5.84
C LEU A 39 -7.95 -6.60 -5.37
N ALA A 40 -8.68 -6.98 -4.33
CA ALA A 40 -9.72 -6.14 -3.75
C ALA A 40 -9.15 -4.84 -3.20
N ILE A 41 -8.04 -4.90 -2.47
CA ILE A 41 -7.38 -3.71 -1.94
C ILE A 41 -6.98 -2.79 -3.08
N GLY A 42 -6.36 -3.34 -4.14
CA GLY A 42 -5.95 -2.55 -5.29
C GLY A 42 -7.10 -1.79 -5.93
N LYS A 43 -8.24 -2.46 -6.07
CA LYS A 43 -9.42 -1.83 -6.66
C LYS A 43 -10.01 -0.75 -5.76
N LEU A 44 -10.06 -1.02 -4.46
CA LEU A 44 -10.65 -0.08 -3.50
C LEU A 44 -9.84 1.20 -3.37
N VAL A 45 -8.52 1.12 -3.43
CA VAL A 45 -7.67 2.28 -3.20
C VAL A 45 -7.34 3.06 -4.46
N GLU A 46 -7.72 2.56 -5.63
CA GLU A 46 -7.44 3.26 -6.89
C GLU A 46 -8.02 4.68 -6.85
N GLY A 47 -7.17 5.67 -7.06
CA GLY A 47 -7.58 7.07 -7.07
C GLY A 47 -7.80 7.67 -5.68
N MET A 48 -7.65 6.91 -4.61
CA MET A 48 -7.81 7.43 -3.26
C MET A 48 -6.63 8.30 -2.86
N ARG A 49 -6.87 9.22 -1.95
CA ARG A 49 -5.78 10.00 -1.37
C ARG A 49 -4.88 9.08 -0.56
N ALA A 50 -3.59 9.16 -0.81
CA ALA A 50 -2.61 8.31 -0.12
C ALA A 50 -2.68 8.48 1.40
N GLU A 51 -2.84 9.71 1.88
CA GLU A 51 -2.93 9.98 3.32
C GLU A 51 -4.13 9.28 3.95
N THR A 52 -5.25 9.23 3.24
CA THR A 52 -6.44 8.55 3.73
C THR A 52 -6.20 7.05 3.86
N VAL A 53 -5.54 6.47 2.86
CA VAL A 53 -5.23 5.03 2.86
C VAL A 53 -4.30 4.69 4.02
N VAL A 54 -3.29 5.51 4.27
CA VAL A 54 -2.38 5.31 5.40
C VAL A 54 -3.16 5.31 6.71
N ARG A 55 -4.04 6.28 6.89
CA ARG A 55 -4.82 6.38 8.12
C ARG A 55 -5.72 5.16 8.35
N LEU A 56 -6.31 4.65 7.27
CA LEU A 56 -7.25 3.54 7.38
C LEU A 56 -6.58 2.18 7.55
N LEU A 57 -5.45 1.97 6.92
CA LEU A 57 -4.85 0.65 6.83
C LEU A 57 -3.63 0.43 7.72
N LYS A 58 -2.93 1.48 8.11
CA LYS A 58 -1.76 1.34 8.95
C LYS A 58 -2.14 0.75 10.30
N GLY A 59 -1.44 -0.29 10.70
CA GLY A 59 -1.73 -0.99 11.95
C GLY A 59 -2.74 -2.12 11.81
N ASN A 60 -3.25 -2.36 10.61
CA ASN A 60 -4.19 -3.46 10.40
C ASN A 60 -3.46 -4.80 10.58
N ASP A 61 -3.91 -5.57 11.58
CA ASP A 61 -3.27 -6.83 11.94
C ASP A 61 -3.88 -8.00 11.19
N GLY A 62 -3.03 -8.82 10.61
CA GLY A 62 -3.45 -10.01 9.88
C GLY A 62 -3.49 -11.26 10.78
N GLY A 63 -4.38 -11.28 11.76
CA GLY A 63 -4.59 -12.47 12.57
C GLY A 63 -3.52 -12.73 13.62
N GLY A 64 -3.08 -11.70 14.32
CA GLY A 64 -2.12 -11.83 15.41
C GLY A 64 -0.67 -11.77 14.99
N ARG A 65 -0.39 -11.44 13.75
CA ARG A 65 1.00 -11.29 13.26
C ARG A 65 1.62 -9.95 13.61
N GLY A 66 0.83 -9.00 14.10
CA GLY A 66 1.27 -7.63 14.32
C GLY A 66 1.33 -6.78 13.04
N THR A 67 1.07 -7.37 11.89
CA THR A 67 1.07 -6.66 10.62
C THR A 67 0.24 -7.45 9.59
N SER A 68 0.05 -6.88 8.42
CA SER A 68 -0.68 -7.51 7.31
C SER A 68 -0.19 -6.90 6.00
N CYS A 69 -0.62 -7.47 4.87
CA CYS A 69 -0.31 -6.87 3.56
C CYS A 69 -0.84 -5.44 3.49
N ALA A 70 -2.03 -5.19 4.04
CA ALA A 70 -2.60 -3.86 4.06
C ALA A 70 -1.77 -2.90 4.91
N ASP A 71 -1.33 -3.34 6.09
CA ASP A 71 -0.48 -2.53 6.95
C ASP A 71 0.87 -2.23 6.28
N GLN A 72 1.51 -3.24 5.69
CA GLN A 72 2.78 -3.05 5.02
C GLN A 72 2.65 -2.09 3.83
N PHE A 73 1.57 -2.20 3.08
CA PHE A 73 1.27 -1.28 2.00
C PHE A 73 1.14 0.14 2.52
N ALA A 74 0.36 0.34 3.59
CA ALA A 74 0.17 1.66 4.17
C ALA A 74 1.48 2.26 4.66
N ARG A 75 2.36 1.45 5.27
CA ARG A 75 3.66 1.93 5.72
C ARG A 75 4.55 2.35 4.56
N ALA A 76 4.49 1.63 3.45
CA ALA A 76 5.25 1.97 2.25
C ALA A 76 4.75 3.29 1.66
N VAL A 77 3.44 3.48 1.60
CA VAL A 77 2.83 4.72 1.12
C VAL A 77 3.22 5.89 2.03
N GLU A 78 3.18 5.69 3.34
CA GLU A 78 3.57 6.72 4.29
C GLU A 78 5.02 7.14 4.08
N ALA A 79 5.92 6.18 3.89
CA ALA A 79 7.33 6.48 3.63
C ALA A 79 7.50 7.30 2.36
N ALA A 80 6.76 6.97 1.31
CA ALA A 80 6.82 7.73 0.06
C ALA A 80 6.32 9.16 0.24
N LEU A 81 5.26 9.34 1.02
CA LEU A 81 4.74 10.67 1.32
C LEU A 81 5.74 11.49 2.15
N GLU A 82 6.37 10.87 3.13
CA GLU A 82 7.37 11.55 3.97
C GLU A 82 8.59 11.97 3.17
N ALA A 83 8.92 11.25 2.12
CA ALA A 83 9.99 11.64 1.22
C ALA A 83 9.64 12.84 0.36
N GLY A 84 8.38 13.30 0.40
CA GLY A 84 7.93 14.47 -0.35
C GLY A 84 7.66 14.20 -1.81
N GLU A 85 7.77 12.96 -2.24
CA GLU A 85 7.71 12.61 -3.66
C GLU A 85 6.34 12.82 -4.28
N ALA A 86 5.29 12.65 -3.49
CA ALA A 86 3.92 12.63 -3.99
C ALA A 86 3.10 13.84 -3.58
N ARG A 87 3.70 14.76 -2.87
CA ARG A 87 2.96 15.94 -2.41
C ARG A 87 2.83 16.95 -3.53
N PRO A 88 1.64 17.53 -3.69
CA PRO A 88 1.46 18.55 -4.72
C PRO A 88 2.27 19.80 -4.42
#